data_cb109a954c31baa180c755e44ac5af10
#
_entry.id   cb109a954c31baa180c755e44ac5af10
#
_cell.length_a   1.000
_cell.length_b   1.000
_cell.length_c   1.000
_cell.angle_alpha   90.00
_cell.angle_beta   90.00
_cell.angle_gamma   90.00
#
_symmetry.space_group_name_H-M   'P 1'
#
loop_
_entity.id
_entity.type
_entity.pdbx_description
1 polymer ?
#
loop_
_entity_poly.entity_id
_entity_poly.type
_entity_poly.pdbx_seq_one_letter_code
_entity_poly.pdbx_strand_id
1 'polypeptide(L)'
;KTAYEIGVRLVGSEMCIRDRLAVDWRTDHIITRVISEIMIDPKEVNEIYATLETEAREMLTQDGLDISTHRYLREADLRYVGQSTEVRVVAPSYDFDANGIEELIETFHLTHERIFGYSYRNKQKVEVVNFCLAGIGMIERPKLPPLEAKKGDPKTTPMDARQVYFDGKFVKTNVFDRTTLFAGQIIYGPSVIEEYGSTTVIFPKQQAKIEDHGIIVIRPEKLENKEN
;
A
#
# COMPACT_ATOMS: atom_id res chain seq x y z
N LYS A 1 -2.41 12.08 31.14
CA LYS A 1 -2.87 11.14 30.09
C LYS A 1 -1.71 10.25 29.71
N THR A 2 -1.91 8.95 29.70
CA THR A 2 -0.87 7.99 29.34
C THR A 2 -0.60 8.01 27.83
N ALA A 3 0.62 7.65 27.39
CA ALA A 3 0.98 7.57 25.98
C ALA A 3 0.03 6.62 25.18
N TYR A 4 -0.55 5.64 25.87
CA TYR A 4 -1.54 4.70 25.31
C TYR A 4 -2.86 5.40 24.94
N GLU A 5 -3.37 6.31 25.77
CA GLU A 5 -4.60 7.06 25.49
C GLU A 5 -4.43 8.03 24.32
N ILE A 6 -3.23 8.57 24.14
CA ILE A 6 -2.89 9.44 23.01
C ILE A 6 -2.83 8.60 21.71
N GLY A 7 -2.22 7.40 21.77
CA GLY A 7 -2.10 6.51 20.61
C GLY A 7 -3.46 6.01 20.10
N VAL A 8 -4.38 5.66 20.98
CA VAL A 8 -5.74 5.21 20.62
C VAL A 8 -6.55 6.34 19.97
N ARG A 9 -6.36 7.59 20.37
CA ARG A 9 -7.03 8.75 19.76
C ARG A 9 -6.46 9.13 18.39
N LEU A 10 -5.18 8.88 18.15
CA LEU A 10 -4.53 9.10 16.85
C LEU A 10 -4.91 8.04 15.82
N VAL A 11 -5.18 6.79 16.25
CA VAL A 11 -5.63 5.69 15.36
C VAL A 11 -7.04 5.91 14.83
N GLY A 12 -7.84 6.76 15.46
CA GLY A 12 -9.16 7.18 14.97
C GLY A 12 -9.16 8.51 14.22
N SER A 13 -7.99 9.03 13.83
CA SER A 13 -7.91 10.28 13.10
C SER A 13 -8.48 10.14 11.67
N GLU A 14 -8.98 11.25 11.11
CA GLU A 14 -9.58 11.32 9.77
C GLU A 14 -8.71 10.71 8.66
N MET A 15 -7.40 10.66 8.85
CA MET A 15 -6.46 10.08 7.90
C MET A 15 -6.69 8.58 7.67
N CYS A 16 -6.95 7.80 8.73
CA CYS A 16 -7.24 6.37 8.62
C CYS A 16 -8.62 6.08 7.99
N ILE A 17 -9.60 6.96 8.17
CA ILE A 17 -10.92 6.83 7.57
C ILE A 17 -10.84 7.12 6.06
N ARG A 18 -10.11 8.15 5.66
CA ARG A 18 -9.93 8.52 4.25
C ARG A 18 -9.21 7.43 3.45
N ASP A 19 -8.20 6.79 4.03
CA ASP A 19 -7.48 5.69 3.38
C ASP A 19 -8.38 4.46 3.17
N ARG A 20 -9.27 4.15 4.10
CA ARG A 20 -10.23 3.05 3.97
C ARG A 20 -11.23 3.24 2.83
N LEU A 21 -11.58 4.47 2.49
CA LEU A 21 -12.48 4.79 1.38
C LEU A 21 -11.83 4.65 0.00
N ALA A 22 -10.52 4.47 -0.06
CA ALA A 22 -9.74 4.37 -1.30
C ALA A 22 -9.12 2.97 -1.53
N VAL A 23 -9.42 2.00 -0.66
CA VAL A 23 -8.90 0.62 -0.75
C VAL A 23 -9.94 -0.27 -1.40
N ASP A 24 -9.51 -1.09 -2.35
CA ASP A 24 -10.34 -2.10 -2.97
C ASP A 24 -10.83 -3.11 -1.92
N TRP A 25 -12.04 -3.64 -2.13
CA TRP A 25 -12.61 -4.66 -1.26
C TRP A 25 -11.87 -5.99 -1.46
N ARG A 26 -11.51 -6.69 -0.40
CA ARG A 26 -10.78 -7.95 -0.49
C ARG A 26 -11.42 -9.02 0.39
N THR A 27 -11.61 -10.21 -0.19
CA THR A 27 -11.99 -11.43 0.51
C THR A 27 -10.92 -12.49 0.27
N ASP A 28 -10.59 -13.25 1.30
CA ASP A 28 -9.59 -14.32 1.20
C ASP A 28 -10.26 -15.67 1.48
N HIS A 29 -10.07 -16.62 0.56
CA HIS A 29 -10.62 -17.97 0.61
C HIS A 29 -9.48 -18.98 0.58
N ILE A 30 -9.58 -20.04 1.37
CA ILE A 30 -8.52 -21.05 1.52
C ILE A 30 -9.13 -22.43 1.60
N ILE A 31 -8.59 -23.37 0.81
CA ILE A 31 -8.83 -24.80 0.94
C ILE A 31 -7.51 -25.48 1.30
N THR A 32 -7.47 -26.12 2.46
CA THR A 32 -6.33 -26.91 2.88
C THR A 32 -6.38 -28.30 2.25
N ARG A 33 -5.38 -28.62 1.44
CA ARG A 33 -5.24 -29.91 0.78
C ARG A 33 -3.76 -30.24 0.60
N VAL A 34 -3.21 -31.08 1.46
CA VAL A 34 -1.80 -31.45 1.39
C VAL A 34 -1.57 -32.47 0.28
N ILE A 35 -0.89 -32.06 -0.79
CA ILE A 35 -0.63 -32.89 -1.97
C ILE A 35 0.85 -32.76 -2.34
N SER A 36 1.56 -33.91 -2.45
CA SER A 36 2.94 -33.91 -2.95
C SER A 36 2.98 -33.57 -4.45
N GLU A 37 4.01 -32.88 -4.92
CA GLU A 37 4.19 -32.43 -6.31
C GLU A 37 3.99 -33.54 -7.35
N ILE A 38 4.37 -34.80 -7.01
CA ILE A 38 4.25 -35.95 -7.90
C ILE A 38 2.81 -36.52 -7.99
N MET A 39 1.92 -36.07 -7.13
CA MET A 39 0.53 -36.54 -7.04
C MET A 39 -0.49 -35.44 -7.41
N ILE A 40 -0.03 -34.27 -7.80
CA ILE A 40 -0.92 -33.15 -8.17
C ILE A 40 -1.63 -33.50 -9.48
N ASP A 41 -2.95 -33.61 -9.42
CA ASP A 41 -3.81 -33.71 -10.62
C ASP A 41 -4.26 -32.31 -11.02
N PRO A 42 -3.91 -31.82 -12.23
CA PRO A 42 -4.35 -30.52 -12.73
C PRO A 42 -5.89 -30.32 -12.68
N LYS A 43 -6.65 -31.41 -12.87
CA LYS A 43 -8.12 -31.36 -12.82
C LYS A 43 -8.60 -31.06 -11.40
N GLU A 44 -8.06 -31.75 -10.40
CA GLU A 44 -8.38 -31.48 -8.98
C GLU A 44 -8.05 -30.03 -8.62
N VAL A 45 -6.91 -29.52 -9.06
CA VAL A 45 -6.48 -28.13 -8.81
C VAL A 45 -7.47 -27.13 -9.45
N ASN A 46 -7.90 -27.38 -10.67
CA ASN A 46 -8.88 -26.53 -11.36
C ASN A 46 -10.23 -26.54 -10.65
N GLU A 47 -10.70 -27.67 -10.19
CA GLU A 47 -11.94 -27.79 -9.41
C GLU A 47 -11.86 -27.03 -8.08
N ILE A 48 -10.72 -27.09 -7.40
CA ILE A 48 -10.46 -26.33 -6.17
C ILE A 48 -10.54 -24.81 -6.43
N TYR A 49 -9.83 -24.31 -7.45
CA TYR A 49 -9.87 -22.89 -7.75
C TYR A 49 -11.25 -22.45 -8.26
N ALA A 50 -11.95 -23.26 -9.03
CA ALA A 50 -13.33 -22.95 -9.45
C ALA A 50 -14.29 -22.81 -8.24
N THR A 51 -14.10 -23.64 -7.23
CA THR A 51 -14.85 -23.54 -5.97
C THR A 51 -14.54 -22.24 -5.24
N LEU A 52 -13.26 -21.94 -5.04
CA LEU A 52 -12.80 -20.72 -4.37
C LEU A 52 -13.27 -19.45 -5.11
N GLU A 53 -13.23 -19.46 -6.45
CA GLU A 53 -13.70 -18.34 -7.28
C GLU A 53 -15.23 -18.15 -7.18
N THR A 54 -15.97 -19.24 -7.04
CA THR A 54 -17.42 -19.17 -6.86
C THR A 54 -17.77 -18.55 -5.51
N GLU A 55 -17.13 -19.01 -4.44
CA GLU A 55 -17.31 -18.46 -3.09
C GLU A 55 -16.93 -16.97 -3.03
N ALA A 56 -15.80 -16.60 -3.61
CA ALA A 56 -15.35 -15.20 -3.66
C ALA A 56 -16.32 -14.32 -4.45
N ARG A 57 -16.83 -14.81 -5.58
CA ARG A 57 -17.82 -14.11 -6.40
C ARG A 57 -19.12 -13.87 -5.64
N GLU A 58 -19.61 -14.89 -4.96
CA GLU A 58 -20.84 -14.80 -4.18
C GLU A 58 -20.69 -13.77 -3.05
N MET A 59 -19.58 -13.81 -2.32
CA MET A 59 -19.30 -12.87 -1.23
C MET A 59 -19.19 -11.43 -1.73
N LEU A 60 -18.41 -11.16 -2.77
CA LEU A 60 -18.27 -9.83 -3.35
C LEU A 60 -19.61 -9.30 -3.89
N THR A 61 -20.44 -10.17 -4.47
CA THR A 61 -21.78 -9.80 -4.96
C THR A 61 -22.74 -9.49 -3.80
N GLN A 62 -22.69 -10.25 -2.70
CA GLN A 62 -23.46 -9.96 -1.49
C GLN A 62 -23.08 -8.64 -0.85
N ASP A 63 -21.82 -8.26 -0.93
CA ASP A 63 -21.31 -6.97 -0.47
C ASP A 63 -21.67 -5.80 -1.41
N GLY A 64 -22.41 -6.08 -2.49
CA GLY A 64 -22.96 -5.06 -3.40
C GLY A 64 -22.01 -4.61 -4.50
N LEU A 65 -20.93 -5.35 -4.75
CA LEU A 65 -19.96 -5.05 -5.80
C LEU A 65 -20.40 -5.63 -7.15
N ASP A 66 -20.24 -4.85 -8.21
CA ASP A 66 -20.58 -5.31 -9.57
C ASP A 66 -19.57 -6.35 -10.04
N ILE A 67 -20.06 -7.42 -10.65
CA ILE A 67 -19.24 -8.55 -11.14
C ILE A 67 -18.14 -8.11 -12.10
N SER A 68 -18.37 -7.07 -12.89
CA SER A 68 -17.36 -6.51 -13.83
C SER A 68 -16.14 -5.94 -13.12
N THR A 69 -16.28 -5.59 -11.83
CA THR A 69 -15.21 -5.05 -11.00
C THR A 69 -14.41 -6.12 -10.27
N HIS A 70 -14.86 -7.39 -10.31
CA HIS A 70 -14.19 -8.47 -9.63
C HIS A 70 -12.87 -8.85 -10.30
N ARG A 71 -11.86 -9.12 -9.49
CA ARG A 71 -10.57 -9.69 -9.87
C ARG A 71 -10.24 -10.82 -8.92
N TYR A 72 -9.57 -11.84 -9.42
CA TYR A 72 -9.20 -13.01 -8.64
C TYR A 72 -7.69 -13.20 -8.74
N LEU A 73 -7.04 -13.36 -7.60
CA LEU A 73 -5.62 -13.69 -7.51
C LEU A 73 -5.51 -15.08 -6.89
N ARG A 74 -5.07 -16.04 -7.70
CA ARG A 74 -4.78 -17.39 -7.24
C ARG A 74 -3.42 -17.42 -6.58
N GLU A 75 -3.33 -18.02 -5.41
CA GLU A 75 -2.11 -18.21 -4.64
C GLU A 75 -2.09 -19.65 -4.09
N ALA A 76 -0.92 -20.13 -3.71
CA ALA A 76 -0.80 -21.39 -3.02
C ALA A 76 0.29 -21.30 -1.94
N ASP A 77 0.09 -22.03 -0.83
CA ASP A 77 1.10 -22.20 0.20
C ASP A 77 1.81 -23.54 -0.03
N LEU A 78 3.10 -23.49 -0.29
CA LEU A 78 3.92 -24.66 -0.54
C LEU A 78 5.08 -24.73 0.46
N ARG A 79 5.58 -25.95 0.66
CA ARG A 79 6.78 -26.20 1.45
C ARG A 79 7.55 -27.42 0.92
N TYR A 80 8.80 -27.54 1.31
CA TYR A 80 9.49 -28.81 1.13
C TYR A 80 8.96 -29.83 2.13
N VAL A 81 8.82 -31.07 1.69
CA VAL A 81 8.35 -32.16 2.56
C VAL A 81 9.22 -32.26 3.84
N GLY A 82 8.55 -32.21 4.98
CA GLY A 82 9.22 -32.24 6.29
C GLY A 82 9.59 -30.86 6.86
N GLN A 83 9.37 -29.76 6.13
CA GLN A 83 9.46 -28.41 6.69
C GLN A 83 8.14 -28.03 7.37
N SER A 84 8.23 -27.19 8.40
CA SER A 84 7.07 -26.65 9.11
C SER A 84 6.62 -25.28 8.59
N THR A 85 7.48 -24.61 7.84
CA THR A 85 7.21 -23.25 7.31
C THR A 85 6.79 -23.34 5.86
N GLU A 86 5.66 -22.71 5.56
CA GLU A 86 5.10 -22.60 4.22
C GLU A 86 5.53 -21.29 3.57
N VAL A 87 5.59 -21.29 2.25
CA VAL A 87 5.86 -20.11 1.44
C VAL A 87 4.68 -19.90 0.51
N ARG A 88 4.04 -18.73 0.63
CA ARG A 88 2.98 -18.33 -0.29
C ARG A 88 3.56 -17.84 -1.60
N VAL A 89 3.03 -18.37 -2.70
CA VAL A 89 3.40 -18.00 -4.07
C VAL A 89 2.15 -17.70 -4.89
N VAL A 90 2.31 -16.85 -5.88
CA VAL A 90 1.27 -16.61 -6.89
C VAL A 90 1.18 -17.84 -7.79
N ALA A 91 -0.03 -18.33 -7.98
CA ALA A 91 -0.33 -19.45 -8.86
C ALA A 91 -0.79 -18.94 -10.25
N PRO A 92 -0.66 -19.76 -11.31
CA PRO A 92 -1.19 -19.44 -12.63
C PRO A 92 -2.65 -19.00 -12.60
N SER A 93 -2.99 -17.96 -13.38
CA SER A 93 -4.36 -17.44 -13.48
C SER A 93 -5.20 -18.15 -14.55
N TYR A 94 -4.60 -19.06 -15.30
CA TYR A 94 -5.22 -19.91 -16.32
C TYR A 94 -5.49 -21.31 -15.78
N ASP A 95 -6.22 -22.14 -16.53
CA ASP A 95 -6.46 -23.51 -16.13
C ASP A 95 -5.18 -24.32 -16.11
N PHE A 96 -4.96 -25.03 -15.01
CA PHE A 96 -3.78 -25.85 -14.80
C PHE A 96 -3.74 -27.01 -15.80
N ASP A 97 -2.58 -27.20 -16.36
CA ASP A 97 -2.12 -28.41 -17.04
C ASP A 97 -0.77 -28.85 -16.40
N ALA A 98 -0.07 -29.75 -17.02
CA ALA A 98 1.24 -30.19 -16.52
C ALA A 98 2.25 -29.04 -16.44
N ASN A 99 2.24 -28.12 -17.41
CA ASN A 99 3.15 -26.96 -17.44
C ASN A 99 2.79 -25.96 -16.31
N GLY A 100 1.50 -25.77 -16.05
CA GLY A 100 1.03 -24.90 -14.94
C GLY A 100 1.48 -25.42 -13.57
N ILE A 101 1.51 -26.74 -13.39
CA ILE A 101 2.05 -27.36 -12.16
C ILE A 101 3.58 -27.12 -12.07
N GLU A 102 4.32 -27.31 -13.15
CA GLU A 102 5.77 -27.04 -13.19
C GLU A 102 6.06 -25.57 -12.88
N GLU A 103 5.30 -24.63 -13.45
CA GLU A 103 5.41 -23.19 -13.21
C GLU A 103 5.16 -22.85 -11.73
N LEU A 104 4.15 -23.45 -11.10
CA LEU A 104 3.87 -23.26 -9.68
C LEU A 104 5.04 -23.73 -8.81
N ILE A 105 5.57 -24.92 -9.06
CA ILE A 105 6.70 -25.49 -8.31
C ILE A 105 7.97 -24.65 -8.51
N GLU A 106 8.24 -24.21 -9.74
CA GLU A 106 9.39 -23.34 -10.04
C GLU A 106 9.26 -21.97 -9.32
N THR A 107 8.08 -21.38 -9.34
CA THR A 107 7.80 -20.14 -8.62
C THR A 107 8.04 -20.29 -7.12
N PHE A 108 7.68 -21.43 -6.56
CA PHE A 108 8.02 -21.77 -5.17
C PHE A 108 9.52 -21.81 -4.94
N HIS A 109 10.28 -22.52 -5.76
CA HIS A 109 11.74 -22.63 -5.61
C HIS A 109 12.41 -21.26 -5.64
N LEU A 110 12.05 -20.41 -6.60
CA LEU A 110 12.57 -19.04 -6.72
C LEU A 110 12.20 -18.16 -5.52
N THR A 111 10.95 -18.27 -5.05
CA THR A 111 10.49 -17.48 -3.92
C THR A 111 11.15 -17.92 -2.63
N HIS A 112 11.28 -19.23 -2.41
CA HIS A 112 11.96 -19.80 -1.25
C HIS A 112 13.43 -19.38 -1.22
N GLU A 113 14.14 -19.43 -2.36
CA GLU A 113 15.53 -18.98 -2.47
C GLU A 113 15.68 -17.50 -2.17
N ARG A 114 14.75 -16.67 -2.65
CA ARG A 114 14.72 -15.21 -2.36
C ARG A 114 14.53 -14.91 -0.87
N ILE A 115 13.70 -15.70 -0.18
CA ILE A 115 13.36 -15.46 1.24
C ILE A 115 14.46 -16.00 2.16
N PHE A 116 14.94 -17.22 1.88
CA PHE A 116 15.82 -17.96 2.78
C PHE A 116 17.28 -18.03 2.31
N GLY A 117 17.59 -17.63 1.07
CA GLY A 117 18.93 -17.65 0.50
C GLY A 117 19.38 -19.02 -0.03
N TYR A 118 18.49 -20.01 -0.06
CA TYR A 118 18.75 -21.35 -0.61
C TYR A 118 17.48 -22.00 -1.17
N SER A 119 17.66 -23.02 -2.02
CA SER A 119 16.58 -23.91 -2.44
C SER A 119 17.05 -25.37 -2.47
N TYR A 120 16.11 -26.29 -2.30
CA TYR A 120 16.37 -27.74 -2.39
C TYR A 120 15.88 -28.33 -3.71
N ARG A 121 15.90 -27.55 -4.79
CA ARG A 121 15.55 -27.99 -6.14
C ARG A 121 16.26 -29.30 -6.47
N ASN A 122 15.54 -30.31 -6.97
CA ASN A 122 16.02 -31.66 -7.29
C ASN A 122 16.60 -32.46 -6.11
N LYS A 123 16.52 -31.95 -4.89
CA LYS A 123 17.03 -32.64 -3.69
C LYS A 123 15.90 -33.04 -2.74
N GLN A 124 14.86 -32.26 -2.68
CA GLN A 124 13.75 -32.50 -1.77
C GLN A 124 12.42 -32.27 -2.51
N LYS A 125 11.42 -33.08 -2.22
CA LYS A 125 10.08 -32.98 -2.81
C LYS A 125 9.36 -31.78 -2.22
N VAL A 126 8.48 -31.19 -3.05
CA VAL A 126 7.59 -30.11 -2.66
C VAL A 126 6.19 -30.67 -2.40
N GLU A 127 5.48 -30.09 -1.46
CA GLU A 127 4.06 -30.34 -1.25
C GLU A 127 3.30 -28.99 -1.22
N VAL A 128 2.14 -28.96 -1.87
CA VAL A 128 1.15 -27.90 -1.71
C VAL A 128 0.41 -28.20 -0.42
N VAL A 129 0.20 -27.18 0.42
CA VAL A 129 -0.52 -27.29 1.70
C VAL A 129 -1.88 -26.65 1.60
N ASN A 130 -1.94 -25.44 1.04
CA ASN A 130 -3.17 -24.68 0.86
C ASN A 130 -3.27 -24.15 -0.57
N PHE A 131 -4.49 -24.17 -1.08
CA PHE A 131 -4.89 -23.39 -2.24
C PHE A 131 -5.61 -22.16 -1.74
N CYS A 132 -5.17 -20.98 -2.16
CA CYS A 132 -5.65 -19.70 -1.68
C CYS A 132 -6.16 -18.85 -2.84
N LEU A 133 -7.21 -18.09 -2.60
CA LEU A 133 -7.74 -17.15 -3.56
C LEU A 133 -8.05 -15.82 -2.86
N ALA A 134 -7.52 -14.74 -3.38
CA ALA A 134 -7.96 -13.40 -3.03
C ALA A 134 -8.97 -12.91 -4.06
N GLY A 135 -10.22 -12.72 -3.64
CA GLY A 135 -11.24 -12.02 -4.40
C GLY A 135 -11.12 -10.53 -4.14
N ILE A 136 -10.99 -9.74 -5.21
CA ILE A 136 -10.80 -8.28 -5.14
C ILE A 136 -11.95 -7.62 -5.89
N GLY A 137 -12.76 -6.83 -5.17
CA GLY A 137 -13.76 -5.96 -5.74
C GLY A 137 -13.18 -4.55 -5.90
N MET A 138 -12.93 -4.15 -7.14
CA MET A 138 -12.38 -2.83 -7.43
C MET A 138 -13.46 -1.76 -7.20
N ILE A 139 -13.15 -0.78 -6.37
CA ILE A 139 -14.03 0.38 -6.16
C ILE A 139 -13.57 1.57 -7.01
N GLU A 140 -14.51 2.38 -7.44
CA GLU A 140 -14.17 3.64 -8.08
C GLU A 140 -13.58 4.58 -7.04
N ARG A 141 -12.29 4.87 -7.19
CA ARG A 141 -11.59 5.78 -6.27
C ARG A 141 -12.09 7.20 -6.46
N PRO A 142 -12.48 7.89 -5.36
CA PRO A 142 -12.89 9.28 -5.46
C PRO A 142 -11.75 10.13 -6.06
N LYS A 143 -12.04 10.80 -7.15
CA LYS A 143 -11.12 11.76 -7.75
C LYS A 143 -11.09 12.99 -6.85
N LEU A 144 -9.96 13.25 -6.21
CA LEU A 144 -9.77 14.50 -5.49
C LEU A 144 -9.83 15.67 -6.48
N PRO A 145 -10.69 16.69 -6.25
CA PRO A 145 -10.67 17.87 -7.09
C PRO A 145 -9.30 18.55 -6.98
N PRO A 146 -8.73 19.04 -8.09
CA PRO A 146 -7.51 19.81 -8.01
C PRO A 146 -7.77 21.11 -7.24
N LEU A 147 -6.78 21.56 -6.46
CA LEU A 147 -6.80 22.89 -5.88
C LEU A 147 -6.73 23.93 -7.00
N GLU A 148 -7.51 25.00 -6.87
CA GLU A 148 -7.42 26.11 -7.80
C GLU A 148 -6.02 26.72 -7.77
N ALA A 149 -5.38 26.81 -8.93
CA ALA A 149 -4.16 27.57 -9.09
C ALA A 149 -4.53 29.06 -9.13
N LYS A 150 -4.08 29.86 -8.17
CA LYS A 150 -4.24 31.31 -8.22
C LYS A 150 -3.34 31.88 -9.32
N LYS A 151 -3.93 32.57 -10.30
CA LYS A 151 -3.15 33.37 -11.29
C LYS A 151 -2.59 34.60 -10.57
N GLY A 152 -1.26 34.69 -10.43
CA GLY A 152 -0.55 35.84 -9.83
C GLY A 152 0.74 35.44 -9.12
N ASP A 153 1.43 36.41 -8.54
CA ASP A 153 2.68 36.18 -7.80
C ASP A 153 2.40 35.21 -6.64
N PRO A 154 3.11 34.06 -6.60
CA PRO A 154 2.90 33.01 -5.59
C PRO A 154 3.37 33.43 -4.17
N LYS A 155 3.57 34.70 -3.89
CA LYS A 155 3.93 35.18 -2.55
C LYS A 155 2.80 34.90 -1.59
N THR A 156 2.99 33.87 -0.78
CA THR A 156 2.11 33.55 0.33
C THR A 156 2.38 34.54 1.45
N THR A 157 1.34 35.22 1.89
CA THR A 157 1.42 36.02 3.10
C THR A 157 1.26 35.10 4.30
N PRO A 158 2.24 35.00 5.22
CA PRO A 158 2.06 34.28 6.46
C PRO A 158 0.89 34.87 7.25
N MET A 159 0.12 34.00 7.90
CA MET A 159 -0.93 34.40 8.83
C MET A 159 -0.36 35.04 10.10
N ASP A 160 0.79 34.52 10.55
CA ASP A 160 1.48 34.92 11.78
C ASP A 160 2.98 34.60 11.68
N ALA A 161 3.75 35.08 12.67
CA ALA A 161 5.14 34.70 12.85
C ALA A 161 5.47 34.60 14.34
N ARG A 162 6.01 33.44 14.75
CA ARG A 162 6.35 33.14 16.15
C ARG A 162 7.72 32.56 16.30
N GLN A 163 8.23 32.55 17.54
CA GLN A 163 9.50 31.90 17.86
C GLN A 163 9.29 30.42 18.05
N VAL A 164 9.95 29.58 17.25
CA VAL A 164 9.93 28.13 17.33
C VAL A 164 11.35 27.61 17.58
N TYR A 165 11.47 26.58 18.39
CA TYR A 165 12.75 26.03 18.78
C TYR A 165 13.23 24.99 17.75
N PHE A 166 14.37 25.25 17.11
CA PHE A 166 15.05 24.36 16.17
C PHE A 166 16.52 24.23 16.57
N ASP A 167 17.05 23.02 16.62
CA ASP A 167 18.47 22.72 16.79
C ASP A 167 19.17 23.56 17.87
N GLY A 168 18.58 23.66 19.06
CA GLY A 168 19.17 24.34 20.20
C GLY A 168 18.92 25.85 20.29
N LYS A 169 18.14 26.45 19.39
CA LYS A 169 17.84 27.89 19.38
C LYS A 169 16.42 28.21 18.94
N PHE A 170 15.92 29.36 19.40
CA PHE A 170 14.68 29.92 18.92
C PHE A 170 14.89 30.66 17.59
N VAL A 171 14.06 30.38 16.60
CA VAL A 171 14.12 30.97 15.28
C VAL A 171 12.74 31.57 14.94
N LYS A 172 12.72 32.78 14.40
CA LYS A 172 11.49 33.39 13.89
C LYS A 172 10.95 32.55 12.73
N THR A 173 9.75 32.03 12.87
CA THR A 173 9.13 31.04 11.98
C THR A 173 7.79 31.58 11.50
N ASN A 174 7.58 31.58 10.19
CA ASN A 174 6.31 31.99 9.59
C ASN A 174 5.26 30.89 9.78
N VAL A 175 4.01 31.32 10.01
CA VAL A 175 2.86 30.43 10.18
C VAL A 175 1.88 30.67 9.05
N PHE A 176 1.42 29.59 8.41
CA PHE A 176 0.47 29.59 7.33
C PHE A 176 -0.75 28.78 7.68
N ASP A 177 -1.93 29.25 7.23
CA ASP A 177 -3.15 28.45 7.30
C ASP A 177 -3.27 27.57 6.04
N ARG A 178 -3.43 26.26 6.27
CA ARG A 178 -3.57 25.26 5.23
C ARG A 178 -4.67 25.57 4.23
N THR A 179 -5.78 26.15 4.69
CA THR A 179 -6.96 26.45 3.86
C THR A 179 -6.72 27.59 2.87
N THR A 180 -5.69 28.41 3.09
CA THR A 180 -5.34 29.54 2.22
C THR A 180 -4.31 29.18 1.16
N LEU A 181 -3.72 27.96 1.22
CA LEU A 181 -2.71 27.52 0.28
C LEU A 181 -3.35 27.10 -1.06
N PHE A 182 -2.58 27.25 -2.13
CA PHE A 182 -3.01 26.92 -3.49
C PHE A 182 -1.95 26.12 -4.25
N ALA A 183 -2.36 25.46 -5.32
CA ALA A 183 -1.49 24.63 -6.15
C ALA A 183 -0.33 25.44 -6.75
N GLY A 184 0.86 24.82 -6.79
CA GLY A 184 2.09 25.44 -7.32
C GLY A 184 2.85 26.33 -6.34
N GLN A 185 2.29 26.60 -5.17
CA GLN A 185 2.90 27.47 -4.15
C GLN A 185 4.12 26.81 -3.52
N ILE A 186 5.16 27.63 -3.25
CA ILE A 186 6.39 27.20 -2.56
C ILE A 186 6.51 27.97 -1.25
N ILE A 187 6.71 27.25 -0.16
CA ILE A 187 6.93 27.79 1.18
C ILE A 187 8.33 27.36 1.64
N TYR A 188 9.13 28.32 2.02
CA TYR A 188 10.49 28.08 2.51
C TYR A 188 10.50 27.95 4.03
N GLY A 189 11.36 27.06 4.54
CA GLY A 189 11.61 26.89 5.97
C GLY A 189 12.58 27.96 6.54
N PRO A 190 12.52 28.24 7.84
CA PRO A 190 11.62 27.63 8.81
C PRO A 190 10.18 28.16 8.70
N SER A 191 9.24 27.26 8.61
CA SER A 191 7.81 27.60 8.50
C SER A 191 6.92 26.52 9.14
N VAL A 192 5.73 26.92 9.54
CA VAL A 192 4.69 26.03 10.08
C VAL A 192 3.41 26.22 9.26
N ILE A 193 2.78 25.11 8.84
CA ILE A 193 1.47 25.11 8.23
C ILE A 193 0.49 24.48 9.23
N GLU A 194 -0.49 25.25 9.65
CA GLU A 194 -1.52 24.81 10.59
C GLU A 194 -2.81 24.44 9.84
N GLU A 195 -3.44 23.36 10.29
CA GLU A 195 -4.77 22.94 9.86
C GLU A 195 -5.52 22.32 11.03
N TYR A 196 -6.83 22.12 10.85
CA TYR A 196 -7.64 21.48 11.88
C TYR A 196 -7.17 20.04 12.11
N GLY A 197 -6.62 19.78 13.28
CA GLY A 197 -6.18 18.44 13.71
C GLY A 197 -4.74 18.05 13.38
N SER A 198 -3.99 18.84 12.59
CA SER A 198 -2.56 18.57 12.33
C SER A 198 -1.73 19.84 12.10
N THR A 199 -0.42 19.66 12.12
CA THR A 199 0.55 20.74 11.89
C THR A 199 1.69 20.18 11.08
N THR A 200 2.04 20.84 9.98
CA THR A 200 3.20 20.51 9.15
C THR A 200 4.33 21.47 9.42
N VAL A 201 5.50 20.94 9.78
CA VAL A 201 6.72 21.75 10.05
C VAL A 201 7.68 21.63 8.88
N ILE A 202 8.09 22.77 8.35
CA ILE A 202 9.14 22.88 7.32
C ILE A 202 10.39 23.38 8.02
N PHE A 203 11.41 22.54 8.12
CA PHE A 203 12.65 22.85 8.81
C PHE A 203 13.49 23.89 8.05
N PRO A 204 14.42 24.58 8.73
CA PRO A 204 15.44 25.39 8.05
C PRO A 204 16.13 24.61 6.92
N LYS A 205 16.39 25.26 5.78
CA LYS A 205 16.97 24.65 4.56
C LYS A 205 16.07 23.60 3.88
N GLN A 206 14.78 23.61 4.16
CA GLN A 206 13.77 22.86 3.43
C GLN A 206 12.82 23.80 2.73
N GLN A 207 12.19 23.30 1.69
CA GLN A 207 11.06 23.94 1.01
C GLN A 207 9.90 22.97 0.86
N ALA A 208 8.69 23.47 0.97
CA ALA A 208 7.47 22.72 0.71
C ALA A 208 6.83 23.25 -0.56
N LYS A 209 6.48 22.36 -1.49
CA LYS A 209 5.66 22.65 -2.67
C LYS A 209 4.27 22.07 -2.47
N ILE A 210 3.25 22.88 -2.75
CA ILE A 210 1.86 22.46 -2.77
C ILE A 210 1.54 21.93 -4.17
N GLU A 211 1.27 20.63 -4.27
CA GLU A 211 0.90 19.99 -5.54
C GLU A 211 -0.58 20.21 -5.88
N ASP A 212 -0.99 19.84 -7.11
CA ASP A 212 -2.32 20.15 -7.67
C ASP A 212 -3.50 19.66 -6.83
N HIS A 213 -3.34 18.58 -6.08
CA HIS A 213 -4.36 18.04 -5.17
C HIS A 213 -4.17 18.46 -3.71
N GLY A 214 -3.35 19.48 -3.47
CA GLY A 214 -3.09 19.97 -2.14
C GLY A 214 -2.11 19.16 -1.32
N ILE A 215 -1.41 18.21 -1.90
CA ILE A 215 -0.35 17.45 -1.24
C ILE A 215 0.83 18.39 -0.98
N ILE A 216 1.35 18.35 0.26
CA ILE A 216 2.55 19.11 0.61
C ILE A 216 3.77 18.21 0.40
N VAL A 217 4.62 18.56 -0.54
CA VAL A 217 5.88 17.86 -0.79
C VAL A 217 7.04 18.64 -0.22
N ILE A 218 7.67 18.14 0.84
CA ILE A 218 8.81 18.78 1.49
C ILE A 218 10.09 18.18 0.94
N ARG A 219 11.03 19.06 0.53
CA ARG A 219 12.35 18.67 0.00
C ARG A 219 13.43 19.59 0.58
N PRO A 220 14.68 19.13 0.63
CA PRO A 220 15.79 20.03 0.87
C PRO A 220 15.78 21.19 -0.13
N GLU A 221 16.07 22.39 0.33
CA GLU A 221 16.26 23.55 -0.54
C GLU A 221 17.42 23.25 -1.50
N LYS A 222 17.19 23.40 -2.82
CA LYS A 222 18.28 23.26 -3.78
C LYS A 222 19.27 24.38 -3.49
N LEU A 223 20.48 24.02 -3.10
CA LEU A 223 21.62 24.95 -3.11
C LEU A 223 21.82 25.39 -4.57
N GLU A 224 21.44 26.61 -4.92
CA GLU A 224 21.90 27.21 -6.16
C GLU A 224 23.44 27.25 -6.05
N ASN A 225 24.13 26.43 -6.85
CA ASN A 225 25.56 26.64 -7.09
C ASN A 225 25.68 28.03 -7.70
N LYS A 226 26.05 29.01 -6.89
CA LYS A 226 26.63 30.25 -7.38
C LYS A 226 27.99 29.85 -7.96
N GLU A 227 27.97 29.46 -9.23
CA GLU A 227 29.19 29.53 -10.05
C GLU A 227 29.56 31.02 -10.15
N ASN A 228 30.69 31.38 -9.53
CA ASN A 228 31.43 32.61 -9.79
C ASN A 228 32.18 32.49 -11.09
#